data_35a08485866dc89508527d74f1e55324
#
_entry.id   35a08485866dc89508527d74f1e55324
#
_cell.length_a   1.000
_cell.length_b   1.000
_cell.length_c   1.000
_cell.angle_alpha   90.00
_cell.angle_beta   90.00
_cell.angle_gamma   90.00
#
_symmetry.space_group_name_H-M   'P 1'
#
loop_
_entity.id
_entity.type
_entity.pdbx_description
1 polymer ?
#
loop_
_entity_poly.entity_id
_entity_poly.type
_entity_poly.pdbx_seq_one_letter_code
_entity_poly.pdbx_strand_id
1 'polypeptide(L)'
;AASDVYKRQQSCRPLGEKVDEWLVQWRKERISPELDSFAFEGYRRDSYIVDVKTPRFGSGEGKGEIGESVRGDDIYLMVDVCNHSLSYRISGFTNLMSPDDHFQDLKRAIAAIGGKARRINVIMPYLYESRQSKRVGRESLDCASALQELTGMGVENIITFDAHDARVQNATPLHGFETIQPSYQFIKALLHNVEDLHIDNDHFMIISPDEGSMRRAIYLANVLGVDMGMYYRRLDYSKMVKGRHPIAAYEFLGPKLEGKDVILIDDMISSGKSILEIASLLKKRGAGKIFICTTFGLFTEGMEKFDEAYQNGIFDKLLTTNLVYQTPELLSKPYYITCDMSKYIALIIDTLNHDMSVSHLLNPADRIKRCVSNYMAQYEK
;
A
#
# COMPACT_ATOMS: atom_id res chain seq x y z
N ALA A 1 -4.47 12.72 27.62
CA ALA A 1 -4.00 11.67 26.74
C ALA A 1 -5.16 10.75 26.40
N ALA A 2 -5.45 10.59 25.12
CA ALA A 2 -6.46 9.65 24.68
C ALA A 2 -5.86 8.23 24.75
N SER A 3 -6.65 7.26 25.18
CA SER A 3 -6.27 5.87 25.00
C SER A 3 -6.39 5.52 23.52
N ASP A 4 -5.39 4.85 22.98
CA ASP A 4 -5.40 4.36 21.62
C ASP A 4 -6.26 3.11 21.57
N VAL A 5 -7.21 3.09 20.65
CA VAL A 5 -7.95 1.88 20.36
C VAL A 5 -7.84 1.62 18.88
N TYR A 6 -7.05 0.61 18.57
CA TYR A 6 -6.87 0.12 17.23
C TYR A 6 -8.01 -0.83 16.87
N LYS A 7 -8.67 -0.58 15.74
CA LYS A 7 -9.76 -1.43 15.25
C LYS A 7 -9.36 -2.04 13.93
N ARG A 8 -9.34 -3.37 13.89
CA ARG A 8 -9.15 -4.12 12.66
C ARG A 8 -10.49 -4.67 12.17
N GLN A 9 -10.77 -4.51 10.91
CA GLN A 9 -11.70 -5.37 10.20
C GLN A 9 -11.03 -6.72 9.93
N GLN A 10 -11.81 -7.77 9.74
CA GLN A 10 -11.25 -9.10 9.44
C GLN A 10 -10.32 -9.10 8.22
N SER A 11 -10.57 -8.19 7.27
CA SER A 11 -9.76 -8.03 6.05
C SER A 11 -8.29 -7.66 6.30
N CYS A 12 -7.99 -6.95 7.40
CA CYS A 12 -6.62 -6.52 7.76
C CYS A 12 -6.05 -7.28 8.96
N ARG A 13 -6.61 -8.43 9.32
CA ARG A 13 -6.26 -9.12 10.58
C ARG A 13 -4.76 -9.40 10.74
N PRO A 14 -4.05 -10.02 9.79
CA PRO A 14 -2.63 -10.33 9.96
C PRO A 14 -1.75 -9.08 10.09
N LEU A 15 -2.04 -8.04 9.30
CA LEU A 15 -1.31 -6.77 9.36
C LEU A 15 -1.60 -6.04 10.66
N GLY A 16 -2.86 -6.03 11.11
CA GLY A 16 -3.29 -5.40 12.34
C GLY A 16 -2.66 -6.01 13.58
N GLU A 17 -2.51 -7.33 13.63
CA GLU A 17 -1.83 -8.01 14.74
C GLU A 17 -0.37 -7.56 14.87
N LYS A 18 0.36 -7.48 13.76
CA LYS A 18 1.74 -6.98 13.75
C LYS A 18 1.84 -5.50 14.14
N VAL A 19 0.87 -4.67 13.75
CA VAL A 19 0.82 -3.26 14.16
C VAL A 19 0.61 -3.14 15.66
N ASP A 20 -0.31 -3.94 16.21
CA ASP A 20 -0.59 -3.99 17.65
C ASP A 20 0.65 -4.39 18.46
N GLU A 21 1.39 -5.42 18.02
CA GLU A 21 2.64 -5.84 18.65
C GLU A 21 3.63 -4.68 18.80
N TRP A 22 3.82 -3.86 17.74
CA TRP A 22 4.68 -2.69 17.79
C TRP A 22 4.18 -1.63 18.78
N LEU A 23 2.88 -1.33 18.77
CA LEU A 23 2.28 -0.34 19.67
C LEU A 23 2.40 -0.78 21.12
N VAL A 24 2.07 -2.04 21.43
CA VAL A 24 2.20 -2.61 22.77
C VAL A 24 3.64 -2.57 23.27
N GLN A 25 4.59 -2.96 22.40
CA GLN A 25 6.01 -2.94 22.75
C GLN A 25 6.46 -1.51 23.11
N TRP A 26 6.21 -0.54 22.24
CA TRP A 26 6.66 0.83 22.48
C TRP A 26 6.01 1.48 23.69
N ARG A 27 4.74 1.17 23.97
CA ARG A 27 4.06 1.68 25.18
C ARG A 27 4.62 1.07 26.45
N LYS A 28 5.03 -0.21 26.41
CA LYS A 28 5.74 -0.86 27.52
C LYS A 28 7.14 -0.26 27.75
N GLU A 29 7.84 0.09 26.68
CA GLU A 29 9.18 0.69 26.75
C GLU A 29 9.16 2.15 27.27
N ARG A 30 8.06 2.87 27.09
CA ARG A 30 7.86 4.25 27.60
C ARG A 30 7.46 4.21 29.08
N ILE A 31 8.39 3.87 29.95
CA ILE A 31 8.15 3.82 31.41
C ILE A 31 8.30 5.25 31.96
N SER A 32 7.18 5.84 32.45
CA SER A 32 7.19 7.04 33.29
C SER A 32 6.21 6.86 34.44
N PRO A 33 6.59 7.16 35.70
CA PRO A 33 5.68 7.12 36.85
C PRO A 33 4.44 8.03 36.67
N GLU A 34 4.57 9.08 35.87
CA GLU A 34 3.50 10.03 35.55
C GLU A 34 2.37 9.39 34.71
N LEU A 35 2.66 8.29 34.00
CA LEU A 35 1.68 7.57 33.19
C LEU A 35 0.77 6.62 33.99
N ASP A 36 0.96 6.49 35.28
CA ASP A 36 0.12 5.67 36.16
C ASP A 36 -1.06 6.46 36.77
N SER A 37 -1.29 7.69 36.35
CA SER A 37 -2.43 8.50 36.77
C SER A 37 -3.70 8.20 36.00
N PHE A 38 -4.88 8.49 36.56
CA PHE A 38 -6.18 8.36 35.88
C PHE A 38 -6.25 9.12 34.53
N ALA A 39 -5.42 10.15 34.32
CA ALA A 39 -5.33 10.86 33.05
C ALA A 39 -4.81 10.00 31.90
N PHE A 40 -4.17 8.89 32.22
CA PHE A 40 -3.57 7.95 31.25
C PHE A 40 -4.17 6.54 31.36
N GLU A 41 -5.34 6.43 31.99
CA GLU A 41 -6.06 5.14 32.04
C GLU A 41 -6.30 4.62 30.62
N GLY A 42 -5.92 3.36 30.36
CA GLY A 42 -5.98 2.75 29.05
C GLY A 42 -4.78 3.03 28.13
N TYR A 43 -3.79 3.86 28.55
CA TYR A 43 -2.56 4.07 27.77
C TYR A 43 -1.71 2.79 27.67
N ARG A 44 -1.71 1.97 28.71
CA ARG A 44 -1.04 0.66 28.74
C ARG A 44 -2.08 -0.44 28.66
N ARG A 45 -2.06 -1.19 27.56
CA ARG A 45 -2.93 -2.35 27.31
C ARG A 45 -2.07 -3.52 26.85
N ASP A 46 -2.56 -4.74 27.03
CA ASP A 46 -1.94 -5.93 26.45
C ASP A 46 -2.27 -6.05 24.95
N SER A 47 -3.31 -5.38 24.51
CA SER A 47 -3.65 -5.19 23.09
C SER A 47 -4.49 -3.92 22.94
N TYR A 48 -4.24 -3.18 21.86
CA TYR A 48 -5.04 -2.02 21.44
C TYR A 48 -6.11 -2.40 20.40
N ILE A 49 -6.24 -3.68 20.10
CA ILE A 49 -7.24 -4.17 19.15
C ILE A 49 -8.60 -4.25 19.83
N VAL A 50 -9.60 -3.56 19.26
CA VAL A 50 -11.00 -3.69 19.66
C VAL A 50 -11.71 -4.65 18.73
N ASP A 51 -12.51 -5.56 19.29
CA ASP A 51 -13.30 -6.51 18.52
C ASP A 51 -14.45 -5.78 17.81
N VAL A 52 -14.39 -5.74 16.49
CA VAL A 52 -15.45 -5.25 15.60
C VAL A 52 -15.95 -6.41 14.77
N LYS A 53 -17.24 -6.66 14.82
CA LYS A 53 -17.91 -7.70 14.05
C LYS A 53 -18.85 -7.08 13.02
N THR A 54 -18.88 -7.69 11.85
CA THR A 54 -19.80 -7.31 10.77
C THR A 54 -20.57 -8.54 10.30
N PRO A 55 -21.41 -9.14 11.19
CA PRO A 55 -22.15 -10.35 10.84
C PRO A 55 -23.17 -10.08 9.73
N ARG A 56 -23.44 -11.14 8.97
CA ARG A 56 -24.43 -11.14 7.89
C ARG A 56 -25.68 -11.92 8.31
N PHE A 57 -26.83 -11.38 7.95
CA PHE A 57 -28.07 -12.14 7.93
C PHE A 57 -28.11 -13.08 6.74
N GLY A 58 -29.03 -14.04 6.74
CA GLY A 58 -29.18 -14.99 5.61
C GLY A 58 -29.51 -14.35 4.28
N SER A 59 -30.09 -13.14 4.30
CA SER A 59 -30.36 -12.29 3.13
C SER A 59 -29.11 -11.62 2.55
N GLY A 60 -27.96 -11.64 3.29
CA GLY A 60 -26.73 -10.92 2.94
C GLY A 60 -26.60 -9.54 3.56
N GLU A 61 -27.66 -8.99 4.17
CA GLU A 61 -27.60 -7.76 4.94
C GLU A 61 -26.63 -7.90 6.11
N GLY A 62 -25.93 -6.84 6.46
CA GLY A 62 -24.97 -6.84 7.56
C GLY A 62 -25.26 -5.79 8.60
N LYS A 63 -24.72 -5.97 9.79
CA LYS A 63 -24.69 -4.95 10.86
C LYS A 63 -23.27 -4.79 11.40
N GLY A 64 -22.96 -3.63 11.99
CA GLY A 64 -21.71 -3.41 12.74
C GLY A 64 -21.96 -3.59 14.23
N GLU A 65 -21.04 -4.29 14.89
CA GLU A 65 -21.03 -4.46 16.34
C GLU A 65 -19.65 -4.13 16.91
N ILE A 66 -19.60 -3.45 18.05
CA ILE A 66 -18.38 -3.13 18.79
C ILE A 66 -18.46 -3.79 20.15
N GLY A 67 -17.45 -4.58 20.50
CA GLY A 67 -17.43 -5.40 21.71
C GLY A 67 -17.18 -4.64 23.02
N GLU A 68 -16.69 -3.38 22.94
CA GLU A 68 -16.34 -2.56 24.11
C GLU A 68 -16.64 -1.07 23.91
N SER A 69 -16.59 -0.30 25.00
CA SER A 69 -16.73 1.16 24.94
C SER A 69 -15.52 1.80 24.27
N VAL A 70 -15.81 2.79 23.42
CA VAL A 70 -14.79 3.56 22.66
C VAL A 70 -14.90 5.05 22.98
N ARG A 71 -15.52 5.36 24.10
CA ARG A 71 -15.74 6.75 24.51
C ARG A 71 -14.42 7.44 24.83
N GLY A 72 -14.16 8.52 24.10
CA GLY A 72 -12.97 9.35 24.28
C GLY A 72 -11.69 8.80 23.66
N ASP A 73 -11.77 7.66 22.96
CA ASP A 73 -10.63 7.05 22.29
C ASP A 73 -10.38 7.63 20.90
N ASP A 74 -9.14 7.67 20.48
CA ASP A 74 -8.73 7.85 19.08
C ASP A 74 -8.85 6.50 18.36
N ILE A 75 -9.73 6.43 17.39
CA ILE A 75 -10.04 5.21 16.68
C ILE A 75 -9.35 5.19 15.32
N TYR A 76 -8.65 4.08 15.04
CA TYR A 76 -8.04 3.82 13.74
C TYR A 76 -8.71 2.58 13.12
N LEU A 77 -9.56 2.79 12.13
CA LEU A 77 -10.21 1.72 11.38
C LEU A 77 -9.33 1.31 10.21
N MET A 78 -8.77 0.10 10.26
CA MET A 78 -7.94 -0.42 9.18
C MET A 78 -8.73 -1.42 8.33
N VAL A 79 -8.73 -1.23 7.00
CA VAL A 79 -9.46 -2.06 6.06
C VAL A 79 -8.63 -2.34 4.81
N ASP A 80 -8.49 -3.62 4.45
CA ASP A 80 -8.03 -4.05 3.13
C ASP A 80 -9.24 -4.36 2.25
N VAL A 81 -9.59 -3.43 1.37
CA VAL A 81 -10.73 -3.58 0.45
C VAL A 81 -10.47 -4.62 -0.65
N CYS A 82 -9.21 -5.00 -0.87
CA CYS A 82 -8.82 -5.99 -1.88
C CYS A 82 -8.73 -7.41 -1.34
N ASN A 83 -9.01 -7.65 -0.05
CA ASN A 83 -8.90 -8.97 0.54
C ASN A 83 -10.00 -9.92 0.06
N HIS A 84 -9.68 -10.75 -0.90
CA HIS A 84 -10.57 -11.75 -1.50
C HIS A 84 -10.59 -13.10 -0.78
N SER A 85 -9.89 -13.23 0.36
CA SER A 85 -9.87 -14.48 1.14
C SER A 85 -11.09 -14.67 2.03
N LEU A 86 -11.87 -13.62 2.25
CA LEU A 86 -13.05 -13.63 3.12
C LEU A 86 -14.32 -13.93 2.34
N SER A 87 -15.26 -14.59 2.99
CA SER A 87 -16.55 -14.96 2.40
C SER A 87 -17.67 -14.91 3.42
N TYR A 88 -18.89 -14.84 2.94
CA TYR A 88 -20.11 -14.96 3.72
C TYR A 88 -21.15 -15.75 2.95
N ARG A 89 -22.24 -16.13 3.62
CA ARG A 89 -23.32 -16.89 2.97
C ARG A 89 -24.53 -15.99 2.71
N ILE A 90 -25.07 -16.10 1.47
CA ILE A 90 -26.34 -15.50 1.06
C ILE A 90 -27.22 -16.62 0.52
N SER A 91 -28.43 -16.76 1.06
CA SER A 91 -29.42 -17.73 0.54
C SER A 91 -28.86 -19.14 0.33
N GLY A 92 -27.91 -19.55 1.19
CA GLY A 92 -27.23 -20.85 1.11
C GLY A 92 -25.98 -20.91 0.24
N PHE A 93 -25.67 -19.87 -0.56
CA PHE A 93 -24.46 -19.81 -1.38
C PHE A 93 -23.32 -19.11 -0.65
N THR A 94 -22.09 -19.58 -0.90
CA THR A 94 -20.86 -18.89 -0.45
C THR A 94 -20.53 -17.77 -1.41
N ASN A 95 -20.42 -16.55 -0.91
CA ASN A 95 -20.06 -15.35 -1.66
C ASN A 95 -18.73 -14.80 -1.15
N LEU A 96 -17.77 -14.57 -2.05
CA LEU A 96 -16.52 -13.89 -1.70
C LEU A 96 -16.80 -12.42 -1.48
N MET A 97 -16.13 -11.83 -0.50
CA MET A 97 -16.26 -10.40 -0.23
C MET A 97 -15.60 -9.59 -1.35
N SER A 98 -16.38 -8.68 -1.93
CA SER A 98 -15.91 -7.69 -2.90
C SER A 98 -15.31 -6.47 -2.20
N PRO A 99 -14.62 -5.56 -2.92
CA PRO A 99 -14.23 -4.25 -2.41
C PRO A 99 -15.42 -3.46 -1.82
N ASP A 100 -16.59 -3.54 -2.44
CA ASP A 100 -17.83 -2.89 -1.98
C ASP A 100 -18.29 -3.47 -0.63
N ASP A 101 -18.21 -4.80 -0.46
CA ASP A 101 -18.55 -5.44 0.82
C ASP A 101 -17.63 -4.93 1.95
N HIS A 102 -16.33 -4.86 1.71
CA HIS A 102 -15.37 -4.34 2.68
C HIS A 102 -15.59 -2.87 2.98
N PHE A 103 -15.85 -2.05 1.97
CA PHE A 103 -16.14 -0.63 2.14
C PHE A 103 -17.45 -0.42 2.91
N GLN A 104 -18.48 -1.20 2.60
CA GLN A 104 -19.74 -1.14 3.35
C GLN A 104 -19.57 -1.60 4.80
N ASP A 105 -18.71 -2.58 5.08
CA ASP A 105 -18.40 -3.02 6.45
C ASP A 105 -17.62 -1.96 7.23
N LEU A 106 -16.73 -1.22 6.57
CA LEU A 106 -16.09 -0.03 7.16
C LEU A 106 -17.15 0.98 7.62
N LYS A 107 -18.13 1.31 6.77
CA LYS A 107 -19.20 2.24 7.11
C LYS A 107 -20.05 1.74 8.27
N ARG A 108 -20.33 0.44 8.32
CA ARG A 108 -21.05 -0.18 9.47
C ARG A 108 -20.24 -0.06 10.76
N ALA A 109 -18.91 -0.23 10.71
CA ALA A 109 -18.04 -0.03 11.86
C ALA A 109 -18.07 1.43 12.34
N ILE A 110 -17.97 2.41 11.43
CA ILE A 110 -18.10 3.85 11.75
C ILE A 110 -19.44 4.14 12.40
N ALA A 111 -20.54 3.63 11.84
CA ALA A 111 -21.88 3.82 12.38
C ALA A 111 -22.03 3.20 13.78
N ALA A 112 -21.41 2.04 14.04
CA ALA A 112 -21.44 1.39 15.36
C ALA A 112 -20.67 2.16 16.44
N ILE A 113 -19.66 2.97 16.07
CA ILE A 113 -18.96 3.90 16.99
C ILE A 113 -19.95 4.95 17.52
N GLY A 114 -20.92 5.35 16.70
CA GLY A 114 -22.05 6.21 17.12
C GLY A 114 -21.63 7.58 17.66
N GLY A 115 -20.55 8.18 17.15
CA GLY A 115 -20.07 9.50 17.54
C GLY A 115 -19.50 9.57 18.96
N LYS A 116 -19.16 8.45 19.60
CA LYS A 116 -18.64 8.41 20.98
C LYS A 116 -17.13 8.49 21.07
N ALA A 117 -16.42 8.17 20.00
CA ALA A 117 -14.97 8.31 19.92
C ALA A 117 -14.55 9.79 19.96
N ARG A 118 -13.32 10.05 20.38
CA ARG A 118 -12.71 11.39 20.26
C ARG A 118 -12.46 11.73 18.79
N ARG A 119 -11.83 10.81 18.05
CA ARG A 119 -11.54 10.91 16.62
C ARG A 119 -11.77 9.57 15.93
N ILE A 120 -12.13 9.62 14.67
CA ILE A 120 -12.20 8.45 13.80
C ILE A 120 -11.23 8.67 12.65
N ASN A 121 -10.22 7.81 12.56
CA ASN A 121 -9.24 7.80 11.50
C ASN A 121 -9.41 6.51 10.70
N VAL A 122 -9.33 6.58 9.38
CA VAL A 122 -9.39 5.42 8.50
C VAL A 122 -8.02 5.17 7.90
N ILE A 123 -7.48 3.97 8.08
CA ILE A 123 -6.30 3.47 7.37
C ILE A 123 -6.79 2.49 6.32
N MET A 124 -6.81 2.93 5.08
CA MET A 124 -7.22 2.16 3.92
C MET A 124 -6.01 2.02 2.99
N PRO A 125 -5.17 0.99 3.19
CA PRO A 125 -3.91 0.89 2.47
C PRO A 125 -4.07 0.99 0.97
N TYR A 126 -4.90 0.16 0.36
CA TYR A 126 -5.36 0.34 -1.01
C TYR A 126 -6.63 1.21 -0.98
N LEU A 127 -6.56 2.40 -1.54
CA LEU A 127 -7.69 3.32 -1.54
C LEU A 127 -8.83 2.77 -2.39
N TYR A 128 -10.02 2.64 -1.79
CA TYR A 128 -11.21 2.16 -2.48
C TYR A 128 -11.51 3.03 -3.72
N GLU A 129 -11.77 2.36 -4.84
CA GLU A 129 -11.99 2.96 -6.16
C GLU A 129 -10.84 3.90 -6.63
N SER A 130 -9.60 3.64 -6.19
CA SER A 130 -8.41 4.45 -6.51
C SER A 130 -8.20 4.65 -8.01
N ARG A 131 -8.57 3.67 -8.84
CA ARG A 131 -8.45 3.77 -10.30
C ARG A 131 -9.49 4.69 -10.92
N GLN A 132 -10.63 4.91 -10.23
CA GLN A 132 -11.70 5.83 -10.64
C GLN A 132 -11.50 7.21 -9.99
N SER A 133 -10.27 7.74 -10.10
CA SER A 133 -9.80 9.01 -9.52
C SER A 133 -10.15 10.24 -10.35
N LYS A 134 -10.48 10.05 -11.63
CA LYS A 134 -10.81 11.12 -12.58
C LYS A 134 -11.94 10.67 -13.49
N ARG A 135 -12.75 11.63 -13.94
CA ARG A 135 -13.83 11.39 -14.88
C ARG A 135 -13.38 11.69 -16.31
N VAL A 136 -13.64 10.75 -17.21
CA VAL A 136 -13.45 10.92 -18.65
C VAL A 136 -14.77 10.56 -19.32
N GLY A 137 -15.52 11.58 -19.78
CA GLY A 137 -16.84 11.35 -20.37
C GLY A 137 -17.96 11.17 -19.34
N ARG A 138 -18.86 10.20 -19.59
CA ARG A 138 -20.06 9.95 -18.77
C ARG A 138 -19.80 8.81 -17.77
N GLU A 139 -18.87 8.99 -16.88
CA GLU A 139 -18.46 8.02 -15.87
C GLU A 139 -18.81 8.53 -14.48
N SER A 140 -18.95 7.61 -13.52
CA SER A 140 -19.00 7.94 -12.10
C SER A 140 -17.62 8.44 -11.63
N LEU A 141 -17.56 9.05 -10.45
CA LEU A 141 -16.32 9.48 -9.80
C LEU A 141 -16.28 8.86 -8.39
N ASP A 142 -16.17 7.52 -8.38
CA ASP A 142 -16.44 6.72 -7.19
C ASP A 142 -15.44 6.98 -6.07
N CYS A 143 -14.15 7.17 -6.40
CA CYS A 143 -13.14 7.49 -5.40
C CYS A 143 -13.48 8.78 -4.63
N ALA A 144 -13.84 9.85 -5.33
CA ALA A 144 -14.20 11.12 -4.69
C ALA A 144 -15.49 11.00 -3.87
N SER A 145 -16.49 10.29 -4.40
CA SER A 145 -17.74 10.03 -3.69
C SER A 145 -17.51 9.25 -2.40
N ALA A 146 -16.67 8.22 -2.44
CA ALA A 146 -16.33 7.43 -1.26
C ALA A 146 -15.61 8.26 -0.18
N LEU A 147 -14.67 9.12 -0.58
CA LEU A 147 -13.98 10.02 0.36
C LEU A 147 -14.96 11.01 1.01
N GLN A 148 -15.87 11.60 0.24
CA GLN A 148 -16.91 12.50 0.75
C GLN A 148 -17.88 11.78 1.68
N GLU A 149 -18.24 10.54 1.37
CA GLU A 149 -19.10 9.73 2.23
C GLU A 149 -18.44 9.47 3.59
N LEU A 150 -17.17 9.05 3.63
CA LEU A 150 -16.45 8.80 4.87
C LEU A 150 -16.31 10.08 5.71
N THR A 151 -15.94 11.20 5.10
CA THR A 151 -15.84 12.48 5.83
C THR A 151 -17.20 12.97 6.32
N GLY A 152 -18.27 12.77 5.53
CA GLY A 152 -19.64 13.03 5.95
C GLY A 152 -20.12 12.15 7.12
N MET A 153 -19.52 10.98 7.31
CA MET A 153 -19.76 10.11 8.47
C MET A 153 -18.92 10.47 9.70
N GLY A 154 -18.12 11.54 9.66
CA GLY A 154 -17.31 12.02 10.77
C GLY A 154 -15.88 11.41 10.82
N VAL A 155 -15.37 10.88 9.72
CA VAL A 155 -13.95 10.51 9.61
C VAL A 155 -13.11 11.79 9.50
N GLU A 156 -12.16 11.95 10.41
CA GLU A 156 -11.30 13.14 10.48
C GLU A 156 -10.07 13.00 9.56
N ASN A 157 -9.43 11.84 9.58
CA ASN A 157 -8.25 11.57 8.77
C ASN A 157 -8.41 10.28 7.96
N ILE A 158 -8.00 10.34 6.69
CA ILE A 158 -7.91 9.18 5.81
C ILE A 158 -6.45 9.00 5.43
N ILE A 159 -5.90 7.83 5.74
CA ILE A 159 -4.51 7.46 5.49
C ILE A 159 -4.51 6.32 4.47
N THR A 160 -3.82 6.53 3.37
CA THR A 160 -3.66 5.54 2.31
C THR A 160 -2.19 5.43 1.90
N PHE A 161 -1.87 4.44 1.11
CA PHE A 161 -0.53 4.27 0.59
C PHE A 161 -0.57 4.38 -0.93
N ASP A 162 0.39 5.07 -1.49
CA ASP A 162 0.65 5.18 -2.92
C ASP A 162 -0.62 5.30 -3.78
N ALA A 163 -1.49 6.25 -3.43
CA ALA A 163 -2.72 6.48 -4.17
C ALA A 163 -2.43 6.62 -5.68
N HIS A 164 -3.20 5.93 -6.51
CA HIS A 164 -3.04 5.91 -7.97
C HIS A 164 -2.94 7.30 -8.58
N ASP A 165 -3.75 8.24 -8.06
CA ASP A 165 -3.64 9.67 -8.32
C ASP A 165 -3.78 10.44 -7.00
N ALA A 166 -2.71 11.05 -6.50
CA ALA A 166 -2.73 11.80 -5.23
C ALA A 166 -3.68 13.01 -5.23
N ARG A 167 -4.15 13.47 -6.39
CA ARG A 167 -5.11 14.57 -6.50
C ARG A 167 -6.50 14.22 -5.98
N VAL A 168 -6.79 12.96 -5.68
CA VAL A 168 -8.05 12.55 -5.02
C VAL A 168 -8.26 13.26 -3.67
N GLN A 169 -7.20 13.70 -2.99
CA GLN A 169 -7.28 14.54 -1.79
C GLN A 169 -8.11 15.82 -1.99
N ASN A 170 -8.22 16.33 -3.22
CA ASN A 170 -9.02 17.52 -3.53
C ASN A 170 -10.53 17.31 -3.34
N ALA A 171 -10.99 16.06 -3.19
CA ALA A 171 -12.39 15.75 -2.91
C ALA A 171 -12.81 16.14 -1.48
N THR A 172 -11.83 16.23 -0.55
CA THR A 172 -12.07 16.49 0.88
C THR A 172 -11.11 17.55 1.42
N PRO A 173 -11.17 18.82 0.93
CA PRO A 173 -10.15 19.83 1.18
C PRO A 173 -10.06 20.30 2.64
N LEU A 174 -11.05 20.00 3.48
CA LEU A 174 -11.09 20.40 4.88
C LEU A 174 -10.80 19.24 5.85
N HIS A 175 -10.45 18.06 5.34
CA HIS A 175 -10.17 16.87 6.15
C HIS A 175 -8.74 16.39 5.91
N GLY A 176 -8.18 15.71 6.91
CA GLY A 176 -6.86 15.11 6.79
C GLY A 176 -6.85 13.99 5.75
N PHE A 177 -5.95 14.07 4.79
CA PHE A 177 -5.71 13.01 3.80
C PHE A 177 -4.22 12.86 3.59
N GLU A 178 -3.72 11.66 3.86
CA GLU A 178 -2.31 11.33 3.70
C GLU A 178 -2.14 10.16 2.73
N THR A 179 -1.25 10.33 1.74
CA THR A 179 -0.84 9.23 0.86
C THR A 179 0.66 9.02 0.97
N ILE A 180 1.07 7.81 1.29
CA ILE A 180 2.43 7.49 1.72
C ILE A 180 3.06 6.51 0.75
N GLN A 181 4.27 6.80 0.27
CA GLN A 181 5.01 5.91 -0.63
C GLN A 181 5.93 4.97 0.16
N PRO A 182 5.94 3.65 -0.14
CA PRO A 182 6.78 2.67 0.56
C PRO A 182 8.21 2.58 0.04
N SER A 183 8.74 3.63 -0.58
CA SER A 183 10.06 3.63 -1.23
C SER A 183 11.19 3.19 -0.30
N TYR A 184 11.16 3.61 0.97
CA TYR A 184 12.15 3.17 1.95
C TYR A 184 12.09 1.66 2.21
N GLN A 185 10.89 1.10 2.30
CA GLN A 185 10.71 -0.34 2.55
C GLN A 185 11.17 -1.18 1.37
N PHE A 186 10.96 -0.71 0.14
CA PHE A 186 11.49 -1.37 -1.06
C PHE A 186 13.01 -1.41 -1.03
N ILE A 187 13.67 -0.28 -0.84
CA ILE A 187 15.13 -0.21 -0.80
C ILE A 187 15.68 -1.05 0.36
N LYS A 188 15.11 -0.92 1.56
CA LYS A 188 15.52 -1.73 2.72
C LYS A 188 15.38 -3.23 2.45
N ALA A 189 14.25 -3.67 1.89
CA ALA A 189 13.99 -5.07 1.61
C ALA A 189 14.93 -5.59 0.50
N LEU A 190 15.17 -4.80 -0.54
CA LEU A 190 16.09 -5.13 -1.63
C LEU A 190 17.51 -5.33 -1.11
N LEU A 191 18.06 -4.35 -0.37
CA LEU A 191 19.41 -4.39 0.18
C LEU A 191 19.63 -5.50 1.22
N HIS A 192 18.55 -5.96 1.87
CA HIS A 192 18.64 -7.07 2.83
C HIS A 192 18.64 -8.44 2.16
N ASN A 193 18.04 -8.57 0.98
CA ASN A 193 17.81 -9.86 0.32
C ASN A 193 18.65 -10.05 -0.96
N VAL A 194 19.35 -9.03 -1.41
CA VAL A 194 20.17 -9.09 -2.63
C VAL A 194 21.57 -8.59 -2.30
N GLU A 195 22.53 -9.44 -2.54
CA GLU A 195 23.95 -9.14 -2.35
C GLU A 195 24.55 -8.51 -3.61
N ASP A 196 25.64 -7.78 -3.43
CA ASP A 196 26.46 -7.22 -4.50
C ASP A 196 25.69 -6.31 -5.47
N LEU A 197 24.95 -5.35 -4.89
CA LEU A 197 24.27 -4.29 -5.65
C LEU A 197 25.12 -3.02 -5.68
N HIS A 198 25.47 -2.57 -6.87
CA HIS A 198 26.13 -1.30 -7.08
C HIS A 198 25.11 -0.22 -7.44
N ILE A 199 24.79 0.66 -6.47
CA ILE A 199 23.77 1.72 -6.64
C ILE A 199 24.46 3.02 -7.02
N ASP A 200 24.81 3.14 -8.28
CA ASP A 200 25.41 4.30 -8.92
C ASP A 200 24.94 4.42 -10.38
N ASN A 201 25.29 5.53 -11.05
CA ASN A 201 24.85 5.78 -12.43
C ASN A 201 25.39 4.81 -13.47
N ASP A 202 26.52 4.15 -13.22
CA ASP A 202 27.10 3.24 -14.19
C ASP A 202 26.44 1.86 -14.13
N HIS A 203 25.94 1.46 -12.95
CA HIS A 203 25.47 0.10 -12.70
C HIS A 203 23.97 -0.01 -12.42
N PHE A 204 23.28 1.10 -12.11
CA PHE A 204 21.90 1.04 -11.66
C PHE A 204 21.00 2.08 -12.33
N MET A 205 19.72 1.72 -12.54
CA MET A 205 18.73 2.64 -13.11
C MET A 205 17.34 2.37 -12.55
N ILE A 206 16.55 3.43 -12.42
CA ILE A 206 15.12 3.31 -12.07
C ILE A 206 14.28 3.39 -13.34
N ILE A 207 13.34 2.46 -13.49
CA ILE A 207 12.48 2.38 -14.68
C ILE A 207 11.02 2.61 -14.30
N SER A 208 10.36 3.51 -15.01
CA SER A 208 8.91 3.65 -15.03
C SER A 208 8.31 2.81 -16.14
N PRO A 209 7.33 1.91 -15.85
CA PRO A 209 6.70 1.10 -16.89
C PRO A 209 5.80 1.93 -17.83
N ASP A 210 5.31 3.07 -17.35
CA ASP A 210 4.47 3.99 -18.13
C ASP A 210 4.47 5.42 -17.52
N GLU A 211 3.67 6.30 -18.09
CA GLU A 211 3.56 7.70 -17.65
C GLU A 211 2.94 7.86 -16.25
N GLY A 212 2.09 6.89 -15.84
CA GLY A 212 1.41 6.92 -14.54
C GLY A 212 2.39 6.78 -13.38
N SER A 213 3.44 5.99 -13.54
CA SER A 213 4.44 5.70 -12.49
C SER A 213 5.66 6.61 -12.54
N MET A 214 5.72 7.55 -13.50
CA MET A 214 6.88 8.43 -13.70
C MET A 214 7.26 9.22 -12.44
N ARG A 215 6.31 9.74 -11.67
CA ARG A 215 6.60 10.49 -10.45
C ARG A 215 7.31 9.65 -9.39
N ARG A 216 6.92 8.38 -9.24
CA ARG A 216 7.55 7.41 -8.31
C ARG A 216 8.98 7.15 -8.73
N ALA A 217 9.19 6.91 -10.03
CA ALA A 217 10.52 6.65 -10.59
C ALA A 217 11.44 7.86 -10.44
N ILE A 218 10.97 9.08 -10.76
CA ILE A 218 11.73 10.33 -10.59
C ILE A 218 12.13 10.52 -9.12
N TYR A 219 11.18 10.33 -8.18
CA TYR A 219 11.48 10.48 -6.76
C TYR A 219 12.58 9.53 -6.33
N LEU A 220 12.44 8.24 -6.65
CA LEU A 220 13.38 7.21 -6.23
C LEU A 220 14.75 7.41 -6.88
N ALA A 221 14.81 7.73 -8.18
CA ALA A 221 16.04 8.02 -8.91
C ALA A 221 16.80 9.21 -8.28
N ASN A 222 16.09 10.30 -7.99
CA ASN A 222 16.68 11.48 -7.35
C ASN A 222 17.22 11.18 -5.94
N VAL A 223 16.50 10.37 -5.15
CA VAL A 223 16.94 10.02 -3.79
C VAL A 223 18.17 9.12 -3.82
N LEU A 224 18.23 8.19 -4.78
CA LEU A 224 19.36 7.28 -4.95
C LEU A 224 20.54 7.92 -5.70
N GLY A 225 20.33 9.02 -6.42
CA GLY A 225 21.35 9.67 -7.25
C GLY A 225 21.67 8.88 -8.51
N VAL A 226 20.70 8.18 -9.10
CA VAL A 226 20.87 7.35 -10.30
C VAL A 226 19.96 7.82 -11.44
N ASP A 227 20.29 7.37 -12.66
CA ASP A 227 19.50 7.65 -13.85
C ASP A 227 18.09 7.04 -13.80
N MET A 228 17.20 7.61 -14.58
CA MET A 228 15.83 7.13 -14.80
C MET A 228 15.58 6.88 -16.28
N GLY A 229 14.86 5.80 -16.58
CA GLY A 229 14.25 5.54 -17.88
C GLY A 229 12.75 5.31 -17.76
N MET A 230 12.04 5.40 -18.86
CA MET A 230 10.62 5.09 -18.91
C MET A 230 10.21 4.45 -20.23
N TYR A 231 9.13 3.69 -20.17
CA TYR A 231 8.41 3.27 -21.36
C TYR A 231 7.15 4.10 -21.55
N TYR A 232 6.83 4.43 -22.81
CA TYR A 232 5.53 4.98 -23.15
C TYR A 232 4.86 4.15 -24.23
N ARG A 233 3.52 4.16 -24.21
CA ARG A 233 2.69 3.43 -25.16
C ARG A 233 2.40 4.29 -26.35
N ARG A 234 2.98 3.98 -27.51
CA ARG A 234 2.57 4.59 -28.75
C ARG A 234 1.30 3.91 -29.25
N LEU A 235 0.21 4.67 -29.33
CA LEU A 235 -1.09 4.18 -29.80
C LEU A 235 -1.20 4.32 -31.31
N ASP A 236 -1.85 3.36 -31.96
CA ASP A 236 -2.21 3.44 -33.38
C ASP A 236 -3.55 4.16 -33.52
N TYR A 237 -3.50 5.46 -33.72
CA TYR A 237 -4.69 6.28 -33.91
C TYR A 237 -5.42 6.04 -35.23
N SER A 238 -4.83 5.31 -36.18
CA SER A 238 -5.47 4.93 -37.45
C SER A 238 -6.51 3.82 -37.28
N LYS A 239 -6.47 3.11 -36.15
CA LYS A 239 -7.34 1.98 -35.86
C LYS A 239 -8.11 2.18 -34.56
N MET A 240 -9.33 1.62 -34.53
CA MET A 240 -10.13 1.55 -33.33
C MET A 240 -10.61 0.11 -33.13
N VAL A 241 -10.25 -0.51 -31.99
CA VAL A 241 -10.65 -1.86 -31.62
C VAL A 241 -11.40 -1.81 -30.30
N LYS A 242 -12.66 -2.22 -30.29
CA LYS A 242 -13.55 -2.18 -29.10
C LYS A 242 -13.56 -0.82 -28.40
N GLY A 243 -13.62 0.28 -29.20
CA GLY A 243 -13.67 1.65 -28.66
C GLY A 243 -12.35 2.21 -28.10
N ARG A 244 -11.22 1.54 -28.36
CA ARG A 244 -9.88 1.98 -27.94
C ARG A 244 -8.89 1.90 -29.08
N HIS A 245 -7.91 2.80 -29.10
CA HIS A 245 -6.78 2.70 -30.01
C HIS A 245 -5.81 1.59 -29.53
N PRO A 246 -5.44 0.61 -30.40
CA PRO A 246 -4.51 -0.44 -30.02
C PRO A 246 -3.10 0.14 -29.78
N ILE A 247 -2.35 -0.53 -28.92
CA ILE A 247 -0.93 -0.19 -28.70
C ILE A 247 -0.16 -0.61 -29.96
N ALA A 248 0.51 0.35 -30.61
CA ALA A 248 1.35 0.11 -31.77
C ALA A 248 2.76 -0.37 -31.37
N ALA A 249 3.33 0.21 -30.31
CA ALA A 249 4.63 -0.14 -29.78
C ALA A 249 4.83 0.40 -28.36
N TYR A 250 5.78 -0.20 -27.64
CA TYR A 250 6.38 0.39 -26.46
C TYR A 250 7.71 1.01 -26.87
N GLU A 251 7.88 2.28 -26.57
CA GLU A 251 9.11 3.01 -26.84
C GLU A 251 9.82 3.40 -25.53
N PHE A 252 11.12 3.20 -25.49
CA PHE A 252 11.94 3.52 -24.32
C PHE A 252 12.52 4.93 -24.44
N LEU A 253 12.41 5.70 -23.38
CA LEU A 253 13.03 7.01 -23.20
C LEU A 253 13.96 6.94 -21.99
N GLY A 254 15.23 7.20 -22.18
CA GLY A 254 16.21 7.21 -21.11
C GLY A 254 17.64 7.03 -21.62
N PRO A 255 18.62 7.08 -20.73
CA PRO A 255 20.02 6.81 -21.04
C PRO A 255 20.26 5.35 -21.45
N LYS A 256 21.55 5.03 -21.77
CA LYS A 256 21.94 3.67 -22.11
C LYS A 256 21.69 2.73 -20.92
N LEU A 257 20.99 1.63 -21.19
CA LEU A 257 20.53 0.65 -20.19
C LEU A 257 21.44 -0.57 -20.09
N GLU A 258 22.16 -0.90 -21.16
CA GLU A 258 22.93 -2.15 -21.29
C GLU A 258 23.87 -2.38 -20.10
N GLY A 259 23.75 -3.56 -19.48
CA GLY A 259 24.54 -3.98 -18.32
C GLY A 259 24.09 -3.47 -16.97
N LYS A 260 23.16 -2.50 -16.91
CA LYS A 260 22.70 -1.94 -15.63
C LYS A 260 21.64 -2.83 -14.99
N ASP A 261 21.70 -2.95 -13.68
CA ASP A 261 20.62 -3.48 -12.85
C ASP A 261 19.49 -2.44 -12.74
N VAL A 262 18.24 -2.88 -12.67
CA VAL A 262 17.11 -1.96 -12.68
C VAL A 262 16.07 -2.25 -11.62
N ILE A 263 15.50 -1.20 -11.03
CA ILE A 263 14.22 -1.27 -10.36
C ILE A 263 13.14 -0.82 -11.34
N LEU A 264 12.20 -1.71 -11.64
CA LEU A 264 10.96 -1.41 -12.34
C LEU A 264 9.89 -1.10 -11.28
N ILE A 265 9.50 0.19 -11.16
CA ILE A 265 8.62 0.65 -10.06
C ILE A 265 7.24 1.04 -10.57
N ASP A 266 6.19 0.53 -9.89
CA ASP A 266 4.79 0.86 -10.17
C ASP A 266 3.96 0.93 -8.87
N ASP A 267 2.70 1.38 -8.93
CA ASP A 267 1.80 1.36 -7.79
C ASP A 267 1.20 -0.02 -7.54
N MET A 268 0.82 -0.74 -8.60
CA MET A 268 0.15 -2.03 -8.43
C MET A 268 0.43 -3.01 -9.57
N ILE A 269 0.37 -4.29 -9.23
CA ILE A 269 0.25 -5.38 -10.17
C ILE A 269 -1.18 -5.92 -10.10
N SER A 270 -1.94 -5.78 -11.20
CA SER A 270 -3.24 -6.45 -11.34
C SER A 270 -3.04 -7.83 -11.97
N SER A 271 -3.15 -7.97 -13.30
CA SER A 271 -2.89 -9.25 -14.00
C SER A 271 -1.41 -9.57 -14.22
N GLY A 272 -0.52 -8.59 -14.02
CA GLY A 272 0.92 -8.72 -14.27
C GLY A 272 1.35 -8.59 -15.75
N LYS A 273 0.40 -8.60 -16.70
CA LYS A 273 0.73 -8.62 -18.14
C LYS A 273 1.64 -7.47 -18.55
N SER A 274 1.26 -6.23 -18.22
CA SER A 274 2.02 -5.04 -18.65
C SER A 274 3.43 -5.01 -18.05
N ILE A 275 3.56 -5.30 -16.75
CA ILE A 275 4.85 -5.21 -16.07
C ILE A 275 5.82 -6.30 -16.54
N LEU A 276 5.33 -7.51 -16.81
CA LEU A 276 6.13 -8.61 -17.36
C LEU A 276 6.53 -8.35 -18.82
N GLU A 277 5.67 -7.70 -19.61
CA GLU A 277 6.01 -7.28 -20.97
C GLU A 277 7.13 -6.24 -20.95
N ILE A 278 7.06 -5.23 -20.08
CA ILE A 278 8.13 -4.23 -19.93
C ILE A 278 9.43 -4.88 -19.42
N ALA A 279 9.37 -5.79 -18.44
CA ALA A 279 10.53 -6.51 -17.95
C ALA A 279 11.21 -7.32 -19.09
N SER A 280 10.41 -7.97 -19.95
CA SER A 280 10.92 -8.66 -21.13
C SER A 280 11.61 -7.71 -22.12
N LEU A 281 11.05 -6.52 -22.35
CA LEU A 281 11.65 -5.51 -23.21
C LEU A 281 12.97 -4.97 -22.62
N LEU A 282 13.05 -4.79 -21.30
CA LEU A 282 14.28 -4.41 -20.60
C LEU A 282 15.38 -5.47 -20.78
N LYS A 283 15.06 -6.76 -20.61
CA LYS A 283 16.03 -7.85 -20.87
C LYS A 283 16.52 -7.87 -22.32
N LYS A 284 15.63 -7.67 -23.28
CA LYS A 284 16.01 -7.55 -24.71
C LYS A 284 16.94 -6.37 -25.00
N ARG A 285 16.91 -5.32 -24.17
CA ARG A 285 17.80 -4.15 -24.24
C ARG A 285 19.12 -4.35 -23.47
N GLY A 286 19.34 -5.53 -22.89
CA GLY A 286 20.57 -5.87 -22.18
C GLY A 286 20.58 -5.43 -20.71
N ALA A 287 19.43 -5.20 -20.07
CA ALA A 287 19.39 -4.99 -18.62
C ALA A 287 20.03 -6.16 -17.86
N GLY A 288 20.75 -5.86 -16.79
CA GLY A 288 21.28 -6.81 -15.82
C GLY A 288 20.18 -7.48 -15.01
N LYS A 289 20.26 -7.38 -13.69
CA LYS A 289 19.18 -7.85 -12.80
C LYS A 289 17.98 -6.93 -12.90
N ILE A 290 16.77 -7.49 -12.85
CA ILE A 290 15.50 -6.75 -12.86
C ILE A 290 14.76 -7.01 -11.56
N PHE A 291 14.52 -5.96 -10.79
CA PHE A 291 13.76 -5.95 -9.54
C PHE A 291 12.44 -5.25 -9.78
N ILE A 292 11.33 -6.00 -9.72
CA ILE A 292 9.98 -5.43 -9.84
C ILE A 292 9.52 -4.99 -8.45
N CYS A 293 9.23 -3.70 -8.26
CA CYS A 293 8.78 -3.13 -7.00
C CYS A 293 7.41 -2.49 -7.19
N THR A 294 6.38 -3.00 -6.51
CA THR A 294 5.04 -2.40 -6.54
C THR A 294 4.42 -2.34 -5.15
N THR A 295 3.69 -1.29 -4.88
CA THR A 295 3.03 -1.14 -3.59
C THR A 295 2.00 -2.25 -3.36
N PHE A 296 1.18 -2.55 -4.38
CA PHE A 296 0.10 -3.53 -4.27
C PHE A 296 0.26 -4.69 -5.25
N GLY A 297 0.39 -5.88 -4.71
CA GLY A 297 0.39 -7.12 -5.48
C GLY A 297 -0.99 -7.76 -5.45
N LEU A 298 -1.87 -7.44 -6.42
CA LEU A 298 -3.22 -8.00 -6.47
C LEU A 298 -3.27 -9.36 -7.15
N PHE A 299 -2.41 -9.63 -8.12
CA PHE A 299 -2.25 -10.90 -8.85
C PHE A 299 -3.57 -11.56 -9.25
N THR A 300 -4.45 -10.76 -9.88
CA THR A 300 -5.84 -11.16 -10.21
C THR A 300 -5.97 -12.35 -11.18
N GLU A 301 -4.89 -12.74 -11.84
CA GLU A 301 -4.81 -13.88 -12.76
C GLU A 301 -3.84 -14.98 -12.28
N GLY A 302 -3.55 -15.02 -10.97
CA GLY A 302 -2.64 -16.01 -10.38
C GLY A 302 -1.16 -15.71 -10.60
N MET A 303 -0.30 -16.70 -10.28
CA MET A 303 1.15 -16.56 -10.29
C MET A 303 1.84 -17.26 -11.46
N GLU A 304 1.13 -18.04 -12.28
CA GLU A 304 1.71 -18.88 -13.32
C GLU A 304 2.57 -18.09 -14.32
N LYS A 305 2.11 -16.90 -14.73
CA LYS A 305 2.86 -16.02 -15.64
C LYS A 305 4.16 -15.48 -15.03
N PHE A 306 4.15 -15.25 -13.71
CA PHE A 306 5.35 -14.82 -12.99
C PHE A 306 6.32 -15.97 -12.81
N ASP A 307 5.84 -17.18 -12.53
CA ASP A 307 6.65 -18.39 -12.45
C ASP A 307 7.37 -18.65 -13.77
N GLU A 308 6.64 -18.61 -14.89
CA GLU A 308 7.20 -18.75 -16.25
C GLU A 308 8.23 -17.66 -16.57
N ALA A 309 7.90 -16.39 -16.28
CA ALA A 309 8.80 -15.27 -16.51
C ALA A 309 10.09 -15.38 -15.70
N TYR A 310 10.00 -15.80 -14.44
CA TYR A 310 11.15 -16.03 -13.57
C TYR A 310 12.03 -17.17 -14.10
N GLN A 311 11.44 -18.31 -14.48
CA GLN A 311 12.16 -19.44 -15.07
C GLN A 311 12.89 -19.05 -16.37
N ASN A 312 12.32 -18.14 -17.15
CA ASN A 312 12.91 -17.60 -18.37
C ASN A 312 13.91 -16.45 -18.11
N GLY A 313 14.23 -16.12 -16.85
CA GLY A 313 15.20 -15.09 -16.49
C GLY A 313 14.76 -13.66 -16.85
N ILE A 314 13.44 -13.40 -16.93
CA ILE A 314 12.90 -12.08 -17.29
C ILE A 314 13.02 -11.09 -16.14
N PHE A 315 12.97 -11.55 -14.90
CA PHE A 315 13.21 -10.75 -13.70
C PHE A 315 13.89 -11.59 -12.61
N ASP A 316 14.50 -10.93 -11.64
CA ASP A 316 15.26 -11.59 -10.57
C ASP A 316 14.50 -11.62 -9.25
N LYS A 317 13.88 -10.51 -8.84
CA LYS A 317 13.05 -10.42 -7.64
C LYS A 317 11.79 -9.62 -7.89
N LEU A 318 10.74 -10.00 -7.17
CA LEU A 318 9.45 -9.33 -7.14
C LEU A 318 9.18 -8.90 -5.70
N LEU A 319 9.05 -7.59 -5.49
CA LEU A 319 8.82 -6.99 -4.19
C LEU A 319 7.43 -6.33 -4.16
N THR A 320 6.60 -6.73 -3.21
CA THR A 320 5.37 -5.98 -2.89
C THR A 320 5.23 -5.81 -1.39
N THR A 321 4.36 -4.90 -0.99
CA THR A 321 4.08 -4.69 0.44
C THR A 321 3.05 -5.69 0.96
N ASN A 322 2.97 -5.82 2.29
CA ASN A 322 1.91 -6.56 3.00
C ASN A 322 0.68 -5.70 3.30
N LEU A 323 0.47 -4.63 2.53
CA LEU A 323 -0.65 -3.69 2.68
C LEU A 323 -1.98 -4.25 2.19
N VAL A 324 -1.93 -5.25 1.31
CA VAL A 324 -3.07 -6.04 0.85
C VAL A 324 -2.82 -7.52 1.13
N TYR A 325 -3.88 -8.30 1.12
CA TYR A 325 -3.80 -9.73 1.38
C TYR A 325 -2.79 -10.43 0.46
N GLN A 326 -1.90 -11.19 1.06
CA GLN A 326 -0.88 -12.00 0.39
C GLN A 326 -1.26 -13.47 0.51
N THR A 327 -1.42 -14.16 -0.62
CA THR A 327 -1.75 -15.59 -0.62
C THR A 327 -0.58 -16.43 -0.12
N PRO A 328 -0.83 -17.59 0.52
CA PRO A 328 0.24 -18.53 0.90
C PRO A 328 1.09 -18.96 -0.30
N GLU A 329 0.47 -19.09 -1.48
CA GLU A 329 1.18 -19.39 -2.72
C GLU A 329 2.22 -18.32 -3.04
N LEU A 330 1.83 -17.03 -3.03
CA LEU A 330 2.72 -15.90 -3.28
C LEU A 330 3.91 -15.90 -2.30
N LEU A 331 3.63 -16.08 -1.02
CA LEU A 331 4.65 -16.08 0.04
C LEU A 331 5.66 -17.23 -0.08
N SER A 332 5.31 -18.32 -0.79
CA SER A 332 6.19 -19.48 -1.01
C SER A 332 7.14 -19.33 -2.20
N LYS A 333 6.97 -18.30 -3.05
CA LYS A 333 7.77 -18.14 -4.27
C LYS A 333 9.20 -17.69 -3.95
N PRO A 334 10.24 -18.33 -4.53
CA PRO A 334 11.65 -18.03 -4.21
C PRO A 334 12.13 -16.66 -4.71
N TYR A 335 11.41 -16.08 -5.66
CA TYR A 335 11.67 -14.76 -6.20
C TYR A 335 10.92 -13.63 -5.47
N TYR A 336 10.03 -13.98 -4.56
CA TYR A 336 9.15 -13.02 -3.91
C TYR A 336 9.74 -12.49 -2.59
N ILE A 337 9.64 -11.18 -2.38
CA ILE A 337 10.06 -10.51 -1.16
C ILE A 337 8.91 -9.64 -0.64
N THR A 338 8.49 -9.88 0.58
CA THR A 338 7.52 -9.01 1.27
C THR A 338 8.20 -7.79 1.87
N CYS A 339 7.73 -6.60 1.53
CA CYS A 339 8.08 -5.36 2.20
C CYS A 339 7.12 -5.09 3.35
N ASP A 340 7.54 -5.35 4.58
CA ASP A 340 6.68 -5.23 5.77
C ASP A 340 6.45 -3.76 6.15
N MET A 341 5.18 -3.35 6.17
CA MET A 341 4.72 -2.01 6.48
C MET A 341 4.21 -1.86 7.92
N SER A 342 4.12 -2.95 8.70
CA SER A 342 3.48 -2.96 10.01
C SER A 342 4.09 -1.93 10.97
N LYS A 343 5.41 -1.90 11.07
CA LYS A 343 6.13 -0.93 11.91
C LYS A 343 5.86 0.52 11.48
N TYR A 344 5.73 0.74 10.18
CA TYR A 344 5.50 2.08 9.65
C TYR A 344 4.08 2.57 9.94
N ILE A 345 3.09 1.69 9.80
CA ILE A 345 1.70 1.99 10.19
C ILE A 345 1.62 2.28 11.69
N ALA A 346 2.28 1.46 12.52
CA ALA A 346 2.34 1.72 13.97
C ALA A 346 2.95 3.09 14.30
N LEU A 347 4.00 3.52 13.59
CA LEU A 347 4.59 4.86 13.75
C LEU A 347 3.60 5.97 13.38
N ILE A 348 2.81 5.80 12.31
CA ILE A 348 1.78 6.78 11.92
C ILE A 348 0.72 6.90 13.01
N ILE A 349 0.21 5.77 13.48
CA ILE A 349 -0.80 5.72 14.56
C ILE A 349 -0.25 6.40 15.81
N ASP A 350 0.94 6.01 16.26
CA ASP A 350 1.57 6.56 17.45
C ASP A 350 1.82 8.08 17.33
N THR A 351 2.26 8.55 16.17
CA THR A 351 2.50 9.97 15.89
C THR A 351 1.20 10.77 15.92
N LEU A 352 0.17 10.31 15.23
CA LEU A 352 -1.13 10.99 15.17
C LEU A 352 -1.84 11.00 16.53
N ASN A 353 -1.74 9.91 17.30
CA ASN A 353 -2.33 9.84 18.63
C ASN A 353 -1.71 10.84 19.63
N HIS A 354 -0.44 11.18 19.43
CA HIS A 354 0.24 12.20 20.21
C HIS A 354 0.09 13.62 19.64
N ASP A 355 -0.81 13.83 18.67
CA ASP A 355 -1.03 15.10 17.97
C ASP A 355 0.27 15.69 17.37
N MET A 356 1.20 14.81 16.96
CA MET A 356 2.47 15.18 16.35
C MET A 356 2.40 15.19 14.82
N SER A 357 3.25 16.00 14.20
CA SER A 357 3.36 16.05 12.74
C SER A 357 3.90 14.75 12.14
N VAL A 358 3.25 14.23 11.12
CA VAL A 358 3.71 13.06 10.35
C VAL A 358 4.71 13.41 9.23
N SER A 359 5.04 14.69 9.04
CA SER A 359 5.87 15.18 7.91
C SER A 359 7.22 14.45 7.80
N HIS A 360 7.86 14.13 8.92
CA HIS A 360 9.12 13.38 8.96
C HIS A 360 8.97 11.90 8.53
N LEU A 361 7.75 11.36 8.58
CA LEU A 361 7.44 10.02 8.09
C LEU A 361 7.18 10.05 6.57
N LEU A 362 6.56 11.12 6.06
CA LEU A 362 6.20 11.26 4.65
C LEU A 362 7.41 11.43 3.73
N ASN A 363 8.54 11.94 4.23
CA ASN A 363 9.77 12.10 3.45
C ASN A 363 10.89 11.20 3.98
N PRO A 364 11.04 9.96 3.44
CA PRO A 364 12.07 9.03 3.89
C PRO A 364 13.44 9.21 3.20
N ALA A 365 13.69 10.28 2.43
CA ALA A 365 14.90 10.45 1.62
C ALA A 365 16.20 10.24 2.39
N ASP A 366 16.35 10.87 3.56
CA ASP A 366 17.56 10.73 4.39
C ASP A 366 17.74 9.32 4.95
N ARG A 367 16.65 8.64 5.25
CA ARG A 367 16.67 7.24 5.69
C ARG A 367 17.09 6.30 4.58
N ILE A 368 16.63 6.54 3.36
CA ILE A 368 17.03 5.79 2.16
C ILE A 368 18.52 5.99 1.91
N LYS A 369 18.99 7.23 1.84
CA LYS A 369 20.42 7.54 1.63
C LYS A 369 21.32 6.88 2.67
N ARG A 370 20.95 6.93 3.94
CA ARG A 370 21.70 6.30 5.03
C ARG A 370 21.72 4.76 4.89
N CYS A 371 20.59 4.16 4.49
CA CYS A 371 20.49 2.73 4.29
C CYS A 371 21.41 2.26 3.15
N VAL A 372 21.43 2.99 2.03
CA VAL A 372 22.30 2.72 0.88
C VAL A 372 23.78 2.91 1.24
N SER A 373 24.13 4.01 1.91
CA SER A 373 25.53 4.26 2.32
C SER A 373 26.05 3.16 3.26
N ASN A 374 25.22 2.72 4.21
CA ASN A 374 25.60 1.61 5.10
C ASN A 374 25.78 0.28 4.37
N TYR A 375 24.98 0.02 3.35
CA TYR A 375 25.10 -1.17 2.52
C TYR A 375 26.40 -1.13 1.69
N MET A 376 26.64 -0.02 0.97
CA MET A 376 27.84 0.14 0.13
C MET A 376 29.13 0.01 0.94
N ALA A 377 29.17 0.59 2.15
CA ALA A 377 30.33 0.50 3.03
C ALA A 377 30.70 -0.94 3.47
N GLN A 378 29.83 -1.91 3.30
CA GLN A 378 30.11 -3.34 3.58
C GLN A 378 30.92 -3.99 2.47
N TYR A 379 30.83 -3.47 1.25
CA TYR A 379 31.51 -4.02 0.06
C TYR A 379 32.76 -3.23 -0.35
N GLU A 380 33.01 -2.04 0.25
CA GLU A 380 34.22 -1.25 0.06
C GLU A 380 35.42 -1.73 0.93
N LYS A 381 35.26 -2.82 1.68
CA LYS A 381 36.28 -3.47 2.49
C LYS A 381 36.82 -4.72 1.78
#